data_0ded060d183de03e59195783870f12c7
#
_entry.id   0ded060d183de03e59195783870f12c7
#
_cell.length_a   1.000
_cell.length_b   1.000
_cell.length_c   1.000
_cell.angle_alpha   90.00
_cell.angle_beta   90.00
_cell.angle_gamma   90.00
#
_symmetry.space_group_name_H-M   'P 1'
#
loop_
_entity.id
_entity.type
_entity.pdbx_description
1 polymer ?
#
loop_
_entity_poly.entity_id
_entity_poly.type
_entity_poly.pdbx_seq_one_letter_code
_entity_poly.pdbx_strand_id
1 'polypeptide(L)'
;MSMGRILLPLLGLLAALLPTALHAEIKALVVASDYSSARMAGLQLANPVVDARMIEAALKRSAVAEIALVEEPDAREWDEAFDLFANSLNGDDVALMYFAGHGFQIDGANYFLASDGYSLIGLDPILQRLTKQARGVVFVVDACRNNPVSEAVDDAAFQVIEVEGGQRGLARVTLDDIVYADKGLAQVGNLRGLSALVFFSTEPGNTAEDGATPGKGSPFAKEFARQLPRRQSLDELVRKTAVAVNERTEGRQSPCRQGDLAFDVFIGGMRALPIP
;
A
#
# COMPACT_ATOMS: atom_id res chain seq x y z
N MET A 1 41.31 63.23 -37.24
CA MET A 1 41.38 61.83 -36.91
C MET A 1 40.39 61.56 -35.77
N SER A 2 39.21 61.02 -36.12
CA SER A 2 38.10 60.82 -35.21
C SER A 2 37.98 59.27 -34.97
N MET A 3 38.23 58.88 -33.75
CA MET A 3 38.08 57.47 -33.32
C MET A 3 36.62 57.22 -32.94
N GLY A 4 35.89 56.47 -33.78
CA GLY A 4 34.54 56.02 -33.50
C GLY A 4 34.55 54.88 -32.48
N ARG A 5 33.86 55.10 -31.37
CA ARG A 5 33.58 54.05 -30.38
C ARG A 5 32.41 53.19 -30.85
N ILE A 6 32.67 51.94 -31.14
CA ILE A 6 31.63 50.92 -31.40
C ILE A 6 31.10 50.45 -30.04
N LEU A 7 29.85 50.78 -29.74
CA LEU A 7 29.07 50.10 -28.61
C LEU A 7 28.50 48.80 -29.14
N LEU A 8 28.95 47.68 -28.58
CA LEU A 8 28.25 46.39 -28.73
C LEU A 8 27.07 46.35 -27.73
N PRO A 9 25.86 45.97 -28.15
CA PRO A 9 24.78 45.72 -27.22
C PRO A 9 24.98 44.35 -26.55
N LEU A 10 25.04 44.37 -25.22
CA LEU A 10 25.01 43.15 -24.37
C LEU A 10 23.59 42.60 -24.42
N LEU A 11 23.36 41.60 -25.28
CA LEU A 11 22.11 40.82 -25.26
C LEU A 11 22.12 39.89 -24.03
N GLY A 12 21.49 40.35 -22.96
CA GLY A 12 21.26 39.52 -21.79
C GLY A 12 20.29 38.38 -22.13
N LEU A 13 20.79 37.15 -22.18
CA LEU A 13 19.99 35.92 -22.30
C LEU A 13 19.24 35.69 -20.97
N LEU A 14 18.00 36.18 -20.88
CA LEU A 14 17.10 35.89 -19.79
C LEU A 14 16.59 34.43 -19.96
N ALA A 15 17.31 33.48 -19.41
CA ALA A 15 16.81 32.10 -19.33
C ALA A 15 15.54 32.10 -18.45
N ALA A 16 14.38 32.07 -19.10
CA ALA A 16 13.11 31.85 -18.42
C ALA A 16 13.15 30.45 -17.80
N LEU A 17 13.31 30.40 -16.48
CA LEU A 17 13.01 29.23 -15.68
C LEU A 17 11.50 29.00 -15.82
N LEU A 18 11.10 28.22 -16.83
CA LEU A 18 9.74 27.69 -16.89
C LEU A 18 9.57 26.80 -15.67
N PRO A 19 8.55 27.03 -14.81
CA PRO A 19 8.25 26.11 -13.76
C PRO A 19 7.93 24.77 -14.43
N THR A 20 8.70 23.73 -14.14
CA THR A 20 8.34 22.36 -14.48
C THR A 20 7.00 22.13 -13.80
N ALA A 21 5.93 22.06 -14.59
CA ALA A 21 4.63 21.69 -14.07
C ALA A 21 4.81 20.32 -13.39
N LEU A 22 4.68 20.28 -12.06
CA LEU A 22 4.62 19.02 -11.33
C LEU A 22 3.38 18.29 -11.87
N HIS A 23 3.60 17.25 -12.66
CA HIS A 23 2.51 16.40 -13.13
C HIS A 23 2.10 15.47 -12.01
N ALA A 24 0.81 15.35 -11.78
CA ALA A 24 0.24 14.34 -10.89
C ALA A 24 0.70 12.95 -11.33
N GLU A 25 1.34 12.22 -10.46
CA GLU A 25 1.87 10.89 -10.71
C GLU A 25 1.22 9.87 -9.78
N ILE A 26 1.21 8.61 -10.21
CA ILE A 26 0.90 7.51 -9.31
C ILE A 26 2.24 6.95 -8.85
N LYS A 27 2.47 6.93 -7.54
CA LYS A 27 3.63 6.30 -6.92
C LYS A 27 3.18 5.15 -6.06
N ALA A 28 3.94 4.06 -6.03
CA ALA A 28 3.55 2.83 -5.36
C ALA A 28 4.59 2.36 -4.36
N LEU A 29 4.11 1.93 -3.19
CA LEU A 29 4.86 1.14 -2.22
C LEU A 29 4.20 -0.23 -2.09
N VAL A 30 4.97 -1.29 -2.38
CA VAL A 30 4.54 -2.68 -2.30
C VAL A 30 5.31 -3.35 -1.17
N VAL A 31 4.61 -3.86 -0.17
CA VAL A 31 5.20 -4.48 1.03
C VAL A 31 4.63 -5.88 1.21
N ALA A 32 5.48 -6.85 1.53
CA ALA A 32 5.03 -8.20 1.84
C ALA A 32 5.90 -8.88 2.89
N SER A 33 5.24 -9.69 3.72
CA SER A 33 5.90 -10.54 4.71
C SER A 33 5.33 -11.95 4.66
N ASP A 34 6.18 -12.94 4.38
CA ASP A 34 5.86 -14.37 4.46
C ASP A 34 6.27 -15.00 5.79
N TYR A 35 6.96 -14.21 6.63
CA TYR A 35 7.41 -14.58 7.99
C TYR A 35 8.36 -15.78 8.00
N SER A 36 9.08 -16.02 6.92
CA SER A 36 10.02 -17.13 6.80
C SER A 36 11.18 -17.06 7.81
N SER A 37 11.53 -15.84 8.24
CA SER A 37 12.55 -15.54 9.25
C SER A 37 11.99 -15.33 10.65
N ALA A 38 10.66 -15.32 10.85
CA ALA A 38 10.05 -15.07 12.14
C ALA A 38 10.39 -16.18 13.16
N ARG A 39 10.67 -15.77 14.39
CA ARG A 39 11.00 -16.70 15.48
C ARG A 39 9.79 -17.49 15.96
N MET A 40 8.59 -17.00 15.73
CA MET A 40 7.33 -17.61 16.15
C MET A 40 6.92 -18.68 15.16
N ALA A 41 6.74 -19.90 15.63
CA ALA A 41 6.24 -21.00 14.81
C ALA A 41 4.77 -20.77 14.40
N GLY A 42 4.42 -21.14 13.18
CA GLY A 42 3.04 -21.08 12.69
C GLY A 42 2.63 -19.77 12.02
N LEU A 43 3.50 -18.77 11.96
CA LEU A 43 3.25 -17.52 11.23
C LEU A 43 3.55 -17.59 9.74
N GLN A 44 4.29 -18.59 9.28
CA GLN A 44 4.75 -18.68 7.89
C GLN A 44 3.57 -18.72 6.91
N LEU A 45 3.61 -17.86 5.90
CA LEU A 45 2.72 -17.83 4.74
C LEU A 45 3.47 -18.27 3.48
N ALA A 46 2.75 -18.86 2.53
CA ALA A 46 3.41 -19.45 1.36
C ALA A 46 3.61 -18.47 0.19
N ASN A 47 2.80 -17.41 0.10
CA ASN A 47 2.72 -16.64 -1.13
C ASN A 47 2.87 -15.10 -1.02
N PRO A 48 2.88 -14.42 0.14
CA PRO A 48 2.87 -12.94 0.18
C PRO A 48 3.99 -12.28 -0.61
N VAL A 49 5.23 -12.79 -0.51
CA VAL A 49 6.38 -12.26 -1.26
C VAL A 49 6.23 -12.53 -2.77
N VAL A 50 5.69 -13.68 -3.16
CA VAL A 50 5.37 -14.00 -4.57
C VAL A 50 4.29 -13.05 -5.10
N ASP A 51 3.27 -12.78 -4.30
CA ASP A 51 2.18 -11.86 -4.62
C ASP A 51 2.70 -10.44 -4.83
N ALA A 52 3.52 -9.93 -3.92
CA ALA A 52 4.14 -8.62 -4.04
C ALA A 52 4.96 -8.46 -5.34
N ARG A 53 5.77 -9.45 -5.68
CA ARG A 53 6.53 -9.47 -6.94
C ARG A 53 5.61 -9.50 -8.17
N MET A 54 4.49 -10.21 -8.10
CA MET A 54 3.49 -10.25 -9.15
C MET A 54 2.81 -8.89 -9.34
N ILE A 55 2.46 -8.22 -8.22
CA ILE A 55 1.90 -6.87 -8.22
C ILE A 55 2.91 -5.86 -8.76
N GLU A 56 4.15 -5.88 -8.29
CA GLU A 56 5.22 -5.01 -8.79
C GLU A 56 5.39 -5.16 -10.31
N ALA A 57 5.46 -6.40 -10.80
CA ALA A 57 5.57 -6.67 -12.23
C ALA A 57 4.35 -6.17 -13.04
N ALA A 58 3.15 -6.18 -12.46
CA ALA A 58 1.95 -5.62 -13.08
C ALA A 58 1.95 -4.09 -13.08
N LEU A 59 2.38 -3.46 -11.99
CA LEU A 59 2.54 -2.00 -11.86
C LEU A 59 3.58 -1.45 -12.85
N LYS A 60 4.69 -2.16 -13.08
CA LYS A 60 5.70 -1.81 -14.10
C LYS A 60 5.13 -1.77 -15.54
N ARG A 61 4.01 -2.45 -15.79
CA ARG A 61 3.28 -2.42 -17.07
C ARG A 61 2.12 -1.43 -17.07
N SER A 62 2.01 -0.60 -16.05
CA SER A 62 0.92 0.35 -15.82
C SER A 62 1.43 1.78 -15.89
N ALA A 63 0.59 2.78 -15.65
CA ALA A 63 0.95 4.20 -15.66
C ALA A 63 1.61 4.69 -14.35
N VAL A 64 2.12 3.78 -13.52
CA VAL A 64 2.79 4.11 -12.25
C VAL A 64 4.19 4.64 -12.51
N ALA A 65 4.52 5.78 -11.89
CA ALA A 65 5.77 6.49 -12.14
C ALA A 65 6.95 5.92 -11.35
N GLU A 66 6.71 5.63 -10.07
CA GLU A 66 7.71 5.11 -9.16
C GLU A 66 7.13 3.91 -8.40
N ILE A 67 7.92 2.87 -8.23
CA ILE A 67 7.52 1.66 -7.52
C ILE A 67 8.66 1.24 -6.59
N ALA A 68 8.37 1.18 -5.29
CA ALA A 68 9.23 0.57 -4.29
C ALA A 68 8.65 -0.79 -3.89
N LEU A 69 9.47 -1.83 -3.91
CA LEU A 69 9.13 -3.16 -3.40
C LEU A 69 9.98 -3.42 -2.16
N VAL A 70 9.34 -3.79 -1.05
CA VAL A 70 9.97 -4.12 0.22
C VAL A 70 9.48 -5.48 0.67
N GLU A 71 10.41 -6.42 0.74
CA GLU A 71 10.13 -7.82 1.11
C GLU A 71 10.69 -8.08 2.50
N GLU A 72 9.90 -8.75 3.33
CA GLU A 72 10.28 -9.15 4.70
C GLU A 72 10.80 -8.00 5.58
N PRO A 73 10.20 -6.78 5.57
CA PRO A 73 10.69 -5.71 6.42
C PRO A 73 10.41 -5.99 7.90
N ASP A 74 11.45 -5.85 8.74
CA ASP A 74 11.23 -5.64 10.17
C ASP A 74 10.56 -4.27 10.42
N ALA A 75 10.22 -3.97 11.67
CA ALA A 75 9.52 -2.73 12.00
C ALA A 75 10.33 -1.46 11.63
N ARG A 76 11.67 -1.50 11.75
CA ARG A 76 12.53 -0.37 11.40
C ARG A 76 12.60 -0.19 9.89
N GLU A 77 12.77 -1.28 9.15
CA GLU A 77 12.82 -1.28 7.69
C GLU A 77 11.49 -0.85 7.08
N TRP A 78 10.37 -1.27 7.70
CA TRP A 78 9.05 -0.78 7.34
C TRP A 78 8.94 0.74 7.49
N ASP A 79 9.31 1.29 8.67
CA ASP A 79 9.27 2.71 8.99
C ASP A 79 10.13 3.52 8.01
N GLU A 80 11.37 3.06 7.76
CA GLU A 80 12.28 3.69 6.79
C GLU A 80 11.70 3.70 5.35
N ALA A 81 11.17 2.58 4.90
CA ALA A 81 10.58 2.47 3.56
C ALA A 81 9.32 3.34 3.42
N PHE A 82 8.47 3.34 4.44
CA PHE A 82 7.28 4.18 4.46
C PHE A 82 7.63 5.67 4.50
N ASP A 83 8.62 6.07 5.29
CA ASP A 83 9.11 7.45 5.34
C ASP A 83 9.65 7.92 3.99
N LEU A 84 10.47 7.11 3.32
CA LEU A 84 10.98 7.41 1.99
C LEU A 84 9.84 7.58 0.98
N PHE A 85 8.89 6.65 0.98
CA PHE A 85 7.73 6.70 0.10
C PHE A 85 6.86 7.93 0.36
N ALA A 86 6.47 8.16 1.61
CA ALA A 86 5.62 9.27 1.99
C ALA A 86 6.27 10.63 1.65
N ASN A 87 7.58 10.76 1.86
CA ASN A 87 8.33 11.99 1.55
C ASN A 87 8.59 12.18 0.04
N SER A 88 8.44 11.14 -0.78
CA SER A 88 8.52 11.26 -2.24
C SER A 88 7.27 11.85 -2.87
N LEU A 89 6.13 11.82 -2.16
CA LEU A 89 4.84 12.30 -2.65
C LEU A 89 4.77 13.82 -2.66
N ASN A 90 4.01 14.35 -3.61
CA ASN A 90 3.57 15.75 -3.64
C ASN A 90 2.04 15.82 -3.60
N GLY A 91 1.49 17.01 -3.30
CA GLY A 91 0.06 17.20 -3.07
C GLY A 91 -0.86 16.87 -4.27
N ASP A 92 -0.32 16.67 -5.46
CA ASP A 92 -1.07 16.29 -6.66
C ASP A 92 -0.99 14.79 -6.96
N ASP A 93 -0.05 14.04 -6.34
CA ASP A 93 0.16 12.63 -6.59
C ASP A 93 -0.96 11.74 -6.03
N VAL A 94 -1.06 10.54 -6.58
CA VAL A 94 -1.83 9.44 -5.99
C VAL A 94 -0.87 8.44 -5.35
N ALA A 95 -1.00 8.25 -4.04
CA ALA A 95 -0.29 7.22 -3.33
C ALA A 95 -1.00 5.87 -3.50
N LEU A 96 -0.33 4.88 -4.07
CA LEU A 96 -0.78 3.49 -4.11
C LEU A 96 0.06 2.67 -3.15
N MET A 97 -0.58 2.02 -2.20
CA MET A 97 0.08 1.10 -1.29
C MET A 97 -0.52 -0.29 -1.42
N TYR A 98 0.31 -1.33 -1.42
CA TYR A 98 -0.11 -2.72 -1.39
C TYR A 98 0.61 -3.42 -0.24
N PHE A 99 -0.15 -4.16 0.56
CA PHE A 99 0.39 -5.01 1.61
C PHE A 99 -0.12 -6.44 1.46
N ALA A 100 0.78 -7.42 1.57
CA ALA A 100 0.45 -8.83 1.69
C ALA A 100 1.10 -9.43 2.94
N GLY A 101 0.30 -10.10 3.79
CA GLY A 101 0.77 -10.68 5.05
C GLY A 101 -0.34 -10.84 6.09
N HIS A 102 0.04 -10.93 7.36
CA HIS A 102 -0.92 -11.00 8.45
C HIS A 102 -1.49 -9.64 8.83
N GLY A 103 -2.80 -9.60 9.04
CA GLY A 103 -3.52 -8.44 9.53
C GLY A 103 -4.33 -8.76 10.78
N PHE A 104 -4.40 -7.81 11.71
CA PHE A 104 -5.08 -7.94 13.00
C PHE A 104 -5.99 -6.74 13.26
N GLN A 105 -7.00 -6.98 14.08
CA GLN A 105 -7.78 -5.92 14.70
C GLN A 105 -7.62 -5.96 16.20
N ILE A 106 -7.29 -4.82 16.80
CA ILE A 106 -7.20 -4.65 18.25
C ILE A 106 -8.01 -3.41 18.60
N ASP A 107 -8.98 -3.53 19.49
CA ASP A 107 -9.85 -2.43 19.94
C ASP A 107 -10.47 -1.59 18.79
N GLY A 108 -10.79 -2.25 17.68
CA GLY A 108 -11.37 -1.60 16.51
C GLY A 108 -10.36 -0.97 15.55
N ALA A 109 -9.07 -0.91 15.89
CA ALA A 109 -7.99 -0.46 15.02
C ALA A 109 -7.37 -1.62 14.23
N ASN A 110 -6.95 -1.34 12.99
CA ASN A 110 -6.34 -2.34 12.09
C ASN A 110 -4.83 -2.22 12.09
N TYR A 111 -4.15 -3.38 12.16
CA TYR A 111 -2.71 -3.49 12.20
C TYR A 111 -2.20 -4.54 11.22
N PHE A 112 -0.99 -4.35 10.73
CA PHE A 112 -0.22 -5.30 9.95
C PHE A 112 0.94 -5.83 10.78
N LEU A 113 1.27 -7.10 10.64
CA LEU A 113 2.42 -7.70 11.31
C LEU A 113 3.69 -7.46 10.46
N ALA A 114 4.74 -6.95 11.08
CA ALA A 114 6.06 -6.89 10.47
C ALA A 114 6.70 -8.29 10.40
N SER A 115 7.72 -8.48 9.56
CA SER A 115 8.37 -9.79 9.35
C SER A 115 9.05 -10.35 10.60
N ASP A 116 9.36 -9.49 11.59
CA ASP A 116 9.90 -9.91 12.88
C ASP A 116 8.93 -10.80 13.70
N GLY A 117 7.64 -10.81 13.32
CA GLY A 117 6.60 -11.64 13.92
C GLY A 117 6.07 -11.13 15.25
N TYR A 118 6.36 -9.89 15.65
CA TYR A 118 5.89 -9.29 16.90
C TYR A 118 5.57 -7.79 16.83
N SER A 119 6.02 -7.07 15.82
CA SER A 119 5.75 -5.65 15.66
C SER A 119 4.53 -5.39 14.82
N LEU A 120 3.64 -4.53 15.30
CA LEU A 120 2.37 -4.19 14.63
C LEU A 120 2.43 -2.77 14.06
N ILE A 121 2.05 -2.63 12.80
CA ILE A 121 2.02 -1.38 12.03
C ILE A 121 0.58 -0.96 11.84
N GLY A 122 0.20 0.22 12.36
CA GLY A 122 -1.17 0.72 12.31
C GLY A 122 -1.60 1.20 10.92
N LEU A 123 -2.78 0.77 10.45
CA LEU A 123 -3.37 1.23 9.18
C LEU A 123 -3.78 2.71 9.24
N ASP A 124 -4.46 3.13 10.30
CA ASP A 124 -5.00 4.48 10.41
C ASP A 124 -3.91 5.57 10.38
N PRO A 125 -2.80 5.47 11.12
CA PRO A 125 -1.65 6.38 11.01
C PRO A 125 -1.08 6.48 9.60
N ILE A 126 -0.96 5.35 8.89
CA ILE A 126 -0.50 5.32 7.49
C ILE A 126 -1.44 6.16 6.61
N LEU A 127 -2.75 5.90 6.68
CA LEU A 127 -3.75 6.64 5.90
C LEU A 127 -3.75 8.13 6.21
N GLN A 128 -3.69 8.50 7.50
CA GLN A 128 -3.65 9.89 7.93
C GLN A 128 -2.42 10.63 7.40
N ARG A 129 -1.26 9.97 7.37
CA ARG A 129 -0.04 10.59 6.84
C ARG A 129 -0.08 10.73 5.33
N LEU A 130 -0.46 9.67 4.60
CA LEU A 130 -0.52 9.70 3.15
C LEU A 130 -1.55 10.72 2.62
N THR A 131 -2.71 10.82 3.25
CA THR A 131 -3.76 11.80 2.85
C THR A 131 -3.38 13.26 3.11
N LYS A 132 -2.37 13.53 3.93
CA LYS A 132 -1.79 14.87 4.08
C LYS A 132 -0.76 15.21 2.99
N GLN A 133 -0.19 14.21 2.32
CA GLN A 133 0.91 14.38 1.38
C GLN A 133 0.52 14.13 -0.07
N ALA A 134 -0.58 13.40 -0.31
CA ALA A 134 -1.07 13.06 -1.63
C ALA A 134 -2.49 13.57 -1.85
N ARG A 135 -2.87 13.80 -3.11
CA ARG A 135 -4.24 14.14 -3.52
C ARG A 135 -5.23 13.01 -3.22
N GLY A 136 -4.77 11.76 -3.29
CA GLY A 136 -5.58 10.59 -2.99
C GLY A 136 -4.74 9.39 -2.64
N VAL A 137 -5.32 8.48 -1.86
CA VAL A 137 -4.68 7.26 -1.39
C VAL A 137 -5.47 6.04 -1.84
N VAL A 138 -4.80 5.10 -2.48
CA VAL A 138 -5.32 3.76 -2.77
C VAL A 138 -4.51 2.77 -1.95
N PHE A 139 -5.12 2.16 -0.96
CA PHE A 139 -4.46 1.15 -0.16
C PHE A 139 -5.10 -0.23 -0.40
N VAL A 140 -4.32 -1.14 -0.94
CA VAL A 140 -4.74 -2.51 -1.23
C VAL A 140 -4.18 -3.43 -0.15
N VAL A 141 -5.08 -4.15 0.52
CA VAL A 141 -4.75 -5.00 1.67
C VAL A 141 -5.08 -6.45 1.34
N ASP A 142 -4.03 -7.23 1.08
CA ASP A 142 -4.12 -8.67 0.86
C ASP A 142 -3.71 -9.42 2.15
N ALA A 143 -4.64 -9.43 3.10
CA ALA A 143 -4.46 -10.03 4.41
C ALA A 143 -5.76 -10.65 4.91
N CYS A 144 -5.63 -11.68 5.75
CA CYS A 144 -6.77 -12.26 6.44
C CYS A 144 -7.50 -11.23 7.29
N ARG A 145 -8.80 -11.33 7.34
CA ARG A 145 -9.67 -10.53 8.21
C ARG A 145 -10.24 -11.35 9.37
N ASN A 146 -9.58 -12.43 9.72
CA ASN A 146 -9.75 -13.22 10.94
C ASN A 146 -8.41 -13.29 11.70
N ASN A 147 -8.44 -13.52 12.99
CA ASN A 147 -7.22 -13.56 13.83
C ASN A 147 -6.47 -14.89 13.63
N PRO A 148 -5.29 -14.92 12.97
CA PRO A 148 -4.54 -16.15 12.78
C PRO A 148 -3.80 -16.62 14.05
N VAL A 149 -3.72 -15.77 15.07
CA VAL A 149 -2.88 -16.00 16.26
C VAL A 149 -3.65 -16.69 17.40
N SER A 150 -4.98 -16.76 17.34
CA SER A 150 -5.79 -17.37 18.40
C SER A 150 -5.49 -18.84 18.67
N GLU A 151 -4.81 -19.52 17.75
CA GLU A 151 -4.42 -20.94 17.90
C GLU A 151 -2.92 -21.16 18.17
N ALA A 152 -2.07 -20.14 18.01
CA ALA A 152 -0.61 -20.33 17.94
C ALA A 152 0.17 -19.70 19.09
N VAL A 153 -0.43 -18.97 20.03
CA VAL A 153 0.36 -18.12 20.94
C VAL A 153 0.04 -18.36 22.42
N ASP A 154 0.92 -19.11 23.05
CA ASP A 154 1.17 -19.03 24.49
C ASP A 154 2.34 -18.05 24.72
N ASP A 155 2.09 -16.90 25.38
CA ASP A 155 3.11 -16.00 25.99
C ASP A 155 3.97 -15.07 25.10
N ALA A 156 3.57 -14.60 23.95
CA ALA A 156 4.34 -13.57 23.23
C ALA A 156 3.79 -12.15 23.45
N ALA A 157 4.64 -11.18 23.73
CA ALA A 157 4.29 -9.76 23.80
C ALA A 157 4.55 -9.10 22.45
N PHE A 158 3.55 -8.40 21.89
CA PHE A 158 3.69 -7.61 20.66
C PHE A 158 4.00 -6.14 20.99
N GLN A 159 4.66 -5.45 20.05
CA GLN A 159 4.91 -4.02 20.14
C GLN A 159 4.16 -3.30 19.02
N VAL A 160 3.34 -2.31 19.36
CA VAL A 160 2.71 -1.44 18.35
C VAL A 160 3.64 -0.29 18.03
N ILE A 161 3.92 -0.10 16.74
CA ILE A 161 4.66 1.05 16.24
C ILE A 161 3.64 1.98 15.60
N GLU A 162 3.36 3.09 16.26
CA GLU A 162 2.55 4.16 15.68
C GLU A 162 3.43 5.09 14.86
N VAL A 163 3.05 5.26 13.59
CA VAL A 163 3.68 6.23 12.69
C VAL A 163 2.98 7.57 12.89
N GLU A 164 3.26 8.25 14.00
CA GLU A 164 2.80 9.62 14.22
C GLU A 164 3.89 10.62 13.84
N GLY A 165 3.58 11.49 12.89
CA GLY A 165 4.13 12.83 12.65
C GLY A 165 5.58 13.12 13.05
N GLY A 166 6.50 12.15 12.95
CA GLY A 166 7.90 12.32 13.28
C GLY A 166 8.29 11.99 14.74
N GLN A 167 7.36 11.52 15.57
CA GLN A 167 7.67 10.98 16.90
C GLN A 167 7.30 9.50 16.95
N ARG A 168 8.28 8.66 17.22
CA ARG A 168 8.13 7.20 17.40
C ARG A 168 7.46 6.94 18.75
N GLY A 169 6.20 6.55 18.73
CA GLY A 169 5.50 6.05 19.90
C GLY A 169 5.46 4.53 19.87
N LEU A 170 6.20 3.87 20.77
CA LEU A 170 6.08 2.43 21.03
C LEU A 170 4.94 2.23 22.02
N ALA A 171 3.76 1.81 21.54
CA ALA A 171 2.76 1.24 22.44
C ALA A 171 3.02 -0.27 22.57
N ARG A 172 3.13 -0.78 23.79
CA ARG A 172 3.19 -2.22 24.06
C ARG A 172 1.76 -2.76 24.02
N VAL A 173 1.50 -3.67 23.10
CA VAL A 173 0.29 -4.49 23.09
C VAL A 173 0.67 -5.82 23.72
N THR A 174 -0.05 -6.24 24.75
CA THR A 174 0.15 -7.54 25.38
C THR A 174 -0.62 -8.61 24.61
N LEU A 175 -0.24 -9.85 24.79
CA LEU A 175 -0.95 -11.00 24.19
C LEU A 175 -2.43 -11.05 24.56
N ASP A 176 -2.76 -10.66 25.79
CA ASP A 176 -4.15 -10.59 26.23
C ASP A 176 -4.96 -9.65 25.36
N ASP A 177 -4.39 -8.53 24.90
CA ASP A 177 -5.06 -7.58 24.00
C ASP A 177 -5.33 -8.21 22.62
N ILE A 178 -4.51 -9.17 22.17
CA ILE A 178 -4.65 -9.86 20.89
C ILE A 178 -5.57 -11.08 21.00
N VAL A 179 -5.53 -11.81 22.10
CA VAL A 179 -6.44 -12.94 22.37
C VAL A 179 -7.89 -12.46 22.48
N TYR A 180 -8.12 -11.24 22.98
CA TYR A 180 -9.42 -10.58 22.97
C TYR A 180 -9.75 -9.88 21.63
N ALA A 181 -8.80 -9.79 20.68
CA ALA A 181 -9.07 -9.31 19.33
C ALA A 181 -9.98 -10.28 18.59
N ASP A 182 -11.25 -10.06 18.77
CA ASP A 182 -12.34 -10.87 18.20
C ASP A 182 -12.45 -10.57 16.70
N LYS A 183 -11.65 -11.24 15.87
CA LYS A 183 -11.65 -11.21 14.40
C LYS A 183 -10.58 -10.29 13.77
N GLY A 184 -10.07 -10.73 12.62
CA GLY A 184 -9.15 -9.98 11.77
C GLY A 184 -9.62 -8.58 11.34
N LEU A 185 -8.91 -7.94 10.42
CA LEU A 185 -9.10 -6.53 10.06
C LEU A 185 -10.57 -6.10 10.02
N ALA A 186 -10.90 -5.07 10.81
CA ALA A 186 -12.24 -4.47 10.86
C ALA A 186 -12.50 -3.54 9.67
N GLN A 187 -13.65 -2.92 9.75
CA GLN A 187 -13.88 -1.69 8.99
C GLN A 187 -12.84 -0.64 9.40
N VAL A 188 -12.21 0.00 8.41
CA VAL A 188 -11.34 1.14 8.67
C VAL A 188 -12.12 2.19 9.42
N GLY A 189 -11.49 2.85 10.38
CA GLY A 189 -12.09 3.91 11.16
C GLY A 189 -12.68 5.03 10.30
N ASN A 190 -12.78 6.22 10.80
CA ASN A 190 -13.46 7.30 10.11
C ASN A 190 -12.70 7.82 8.87
N LEU A 191 -13.01 7.29 7.68
CA LEU A 191 -12.52 7.80 6.39
C LEU A 191 -13.25 9.09 5.91
N ARG A 192 -14.17 9.65 6.71
CA ARG A 192 -14.92 10.85 6.32
C ARG A 192 -13.97 12.04 6.14
N GLY A 193 -14.05 12.64 4.96
CA GLY A 193 -13.21 13.78 4.59
C GLY A 193 -11.80 13.42 4.14
N LEU A 194 -11.43 12.13 4.09
CA LEU A 194 -10.20 11.66 3.49
C LEU A 194 -10.47 11.22 2.04
N SER A 195 -9.61 11.64 1.12
CA SER A 195 -9.58 11.11 -0.25
C SER A 195 -8.80 9.81 -0.24
N ALA A 196 -9.42 8.74 0.26
CA ALA A 196 -8.79 7.45 0.44
C ALA A 196 -9.75 6.29 0.13
N LEU A 197 -9.26 5.31 -0.62
CA LEU A 197 -9.92 4.05 -0.91
C LEU A 197 -9.05 2.91 -0.37
N VAL A 198 -9.62 2.10 0.52
CA VAL A 198 -8.98 0.87 1.01
C VAL A 198 -9.67 -0.32 0.36
N PHE A 199 -8.92 -1.14 -0.36
CA PHE A 199 -9.40 -2.32 -1.05
C PHE A 199 -8.85 -3.57 -0.37
N PHE A 200 -9.73 -4.30 0.29
CA PHE A 200 -9.41 -5.52 1.01
C PHE A 200 -9.61 -6.74 0.12
N SER A 201 -8.71 -7.72 0.24
CA SER A 201 -8.81 -8.99 -0.48
C SER A 201 -9.99 -9.85 -0.06
N THR A 202 -10.57 -9.59 1.14
CA THR A 202 -11.76 -10.28 1.63
C THR A 202 -12.63 -9.36 2.50
N GLU A 203 -13.88 -9.77 2.76
CA GLU A 203 -14.83 -9.09 3.64
C GLU A 203 -14.49 -9.25 5.12
N PRO A 204 -15.01 -8.39 6.00
CA PRO A 204 -14.81 -8.50 7.44
C PRO A 204 -15.25 -9.86 8.00
N GLY A 205 -14.41 -10.46 8.87
CA GLY A 205 -14.70 -11.73 9.50
C GLY A 205 -14.45 -12.95 8.61
N ASN A 206 -13.86 -12.76 7.42
CA ASN A 206 -13.52 -13.84 6.51
C ASN A 206 -11.99 -13.97 6.30
N THR A 207 -11.57 -15.12 5.79
CA THR A 207 -10.17 -15.43 5.50
C THR A 207 -9.82 -15.06 4.06
N ALA A 208 -8.66 -14.44 3.84
CA ALA A 208 -8.03 -14.35 2.53
C ALA A 208 -7.27 -15.65 2.27
N GLU A 209 -7.53 -16.30 1.14
CA GLU A 209 -6.80 -17.51 0.76
C GLU A 209 -5.38 -17.14 0.31
N ASP A 210 -4.37 -17.74 0.96
CA ASP A 210 -2.95 -17.60 0.57
C ASP A 210 -2.63 -18.37 -0.74
N GLY A 211 -3.58 -19.17 -1.22
CA GLY A 211 -3.44 -20.01 -2.40
C GLY A 211 -3.01 -21.44 -2.07
N ALA A 212 -3.58 -22.40 -2.80
CA ALA A 212 -3.39 -23.84 -2.56
C ALA A 212 -1.96 -24.34 -2.86
N THR A 213 -1.15 -23.56 -3.57
CA THR A 213 0.19 -23.99 -4.02
C THR A 213 1.22 -22.94 -3.67
N PRO A 214 2.22 -23.28 -2.84
CA PRO A 214 3.34 -22.39 -2.56
C PRO A 214 4.05 -21.91 -3.84
N GLY A 215 4.41 -20.65 -3.90
CA GLY A 215 5.09 -20.03 -5.04
C GLY A 215 4.20 -19.76 -6.26
N LYS A 216 2.89 -19.93 -6.14
CA LYS A 216 1.92 -19.67 -7.23
C LYS A 216 1.06 -18.44 -7.01
N GLY A 217 1.13 -17.84 -5.83
CA GLY A 217 0.39 -16.65 -5.45
C GLY A 217 -1.06 -16.90 -5.03
N SER A 218 -1.62 -15.92 -4.32
CA SER A 218 -3.00 -15.90 -3.84
C SER A 218 -4.03 -15.74 -4.96
N PRO A 219 -5.28 -16.14 -4.76
CA PRO A 219 -6.36 -15.84 -5.69
C PRO A 219 -6.52 -14.34 -5.95
N PHE A 220 -6.41 -13.52 -4.89
CA PHE A 220 -6.57 -12.07 -4.99
C PHE A 220 -5.44 -11.43 -5.78
N ALA A 221 -4.17 -11.68 -5.44
CA ALA A 221 -3.03 -11.09 -6.13
C ALA A 221 -3.01 -11.43 -7.61
N LYS A 222 -3.36 -12.67 -8.00
CA LYS A 222 -3.47 -13.07 -9.41
C LYS A 222 -4.47 -12.24 -10.18
N GLU A 223 -5.69 -12.08 -9.63
CA GLU A 223 -6.75 -11.36 -10.32
C GLU A 223 -6.49 -9.85 -10.32
N PHE A 224 -5.98 -9.30 -9.22
CA PHE A 224 -5.61 -7.89 -9.13
C PHE A 224 -4.48 -7.54 -10.10
N ALA A 225 -3.39 -8.33 -10.12
CA ALA A 225 -2.28 -8.16 -11.06
C ALA A 225 -2.71 -8.25 -12.53
N ARG A 226 -3.72 -9.07 -12.84
CA ARG A 226 -4.30 -9.20 -14.18
C ARG A 226 -5.08 -7.94 -14.61
N GLN A 227 -5.68 -7.24 -13.66
CA GLN A 227 -6.46 -6.03 -13.92
C GLN A 227 -5.61 -4.75 -13.98
N LEU A 228 -4.54 -4.66 -13.18
CA LEU A 228 -3.70 -3.46 -13.03
C LEU A 228 -3.25 -2.82 -14.36
N PRO A 229 -2.70 -3.56 -15.37
CA PRO A 229 -2.22 -2.94 -16.60
C PRO A 229 -3.34 -2.57 -17.59
N ARG A 230 -4.61 -2.89 -17.30
CA ARG A 230 -5.72 -2.63 -18.19
C ARG A 230 -6.14 -1.17 -18.12
N ARG A 231 -6.46 -0.58 -19.29
CA ARG A 231 -7.00 0.78 -19.37
C ARG A 231 -8.44 0.81 -18.90
N GLN A 232 -8.65 1.08 -17.64
CA GLN A 232 -9.95 1.13 -16.97
C GLN A 232 -9.85 2.04 -15.72
N SER A 233 -11.00 2.53 -15.24
CA SER A 233 -11.03 3.28 -13.98
C SER A 233 -10.68 2.38 -12.79
N LEU A 234 -10.25 2.99 -11.67
CA LEU A 234 -10.01 2.29 -10.43
C LEU A 234 -11.25 1.52 -9.96
N ASP A 235 -12.43 2.13 -10.08
CA ASP A 235 -13.71 1.49 -9.73
C ASP A 235 -13.97 0.22 -10.53
N GLU A 236 -13.72 0.28 -11.83
CA GLU A 236 -13.89 -0.88 -12.70
C GLU A 236 -12.84 -1.96 -12.39
N LEU A 237 -11.60 -1.57 -12.11
CA LEU A 237 -10.52 -2.47 -11.68
C LEU A 237 -10.89 -3.21 -10.39
N VAL A 238 -11.31 -2.47 -9.36
CA VAL A 238 -11.74 -3.03 -8.06
C VAL A 238 -12.90 -3.99 -8.25
N ARG A 239 -13.96 -3.56 -8.96
CA ARG A 239 -15.14 -4.39 -9.23
C ARG A 239 -14.79 -5.67 -9.99
N LYS A 240 -13.99 -5.57 -11.06
CA LYS A 240 -13.59 -6.75 -11.86
C LYS A 240 -12.71 -7.71 -11.07
N THR A 241 -11.83 -7.18 -10.24
CA THR A 241 -11.01 -8.00 -9.33
C THR A 241 -11.91 -8.76 -8.37
N ALA A 242 -12.82 -8.06 -7.69
CA ALA A 242 -13.73 -8.67 -6.72
C ALA A 242 -14.57 -9.80 -7.33
N VAL A 243 -15.17 -9.58 -8.50
CA VAL A 243 -15.94 -10.61 -9.22
C VAL A 243 -15.07 -11.82 -9.55
N ALA A 244 -13.88 -11.59 -10.12
CA ALA A 244 -13.01 -12.68 -10.54
C ALA A 244 -12.45 -13.50 -9.36
N VAL A 245 -12.16 -12.85 -8.21
CA VAL A 245 -11.75 -13.55 -6.98
C VAL A 245 -12.89 -14.39 -6.43
N ASN A 246 -14.09 -13.82 -6.34
CA ASN A 246 -15.27 -14.54 -5.85
C ASN A 246 -15.58 -15.78 -6.72
N GLU A 247 -15.55 -15.63 -8.04
CA GLU A 247 -15.72 -16.75 -8.98
C GLU A 247 -14.61 -17.81 -8.81
N ARG A 248 -13.35 -17.39 -8.73
CA ARG A 248 -12.20 -18.30 -8.58
C ARG A 248 -12.22 -19.09 -7.27
N THR A 249 -12.72 -18.48 -6.22
CA THR A 249 -12.81 -19.11 -4.89
C THR A 249 -14.19 -19.72 -4.60
N GLU A 250 -15.06 -19.80 -5.61
CA GLU A 250 -16.41 -20.35 -5.48
C GLU A 250 -17.21 -19.71 -4.34
N GLY A 251 -17.08 -18.39 -4.19
CA GLY A 251 -17.75 -17.61 -3.16
C GLY A 251 -17.10 -17.60 -1.79
N ARG A 252 -15.99 -18.31 -1.59
CA ARG A 252 -15.30 -18.35 -0.27
C ARG A 252 -14.60 -17.04 0.07
N GLN A 253 -14.23 -16.23 -0.94
CA GLN A 253 -13.53 -14.95 -0.74
C GLN A 253 -14.22 -13.85 -1.53
N SER A 254 -14.60 -12.79 -0.84
CA SER A 254 -15.33 -11.66 -1.42
C SER A 254 -14.58 -10.35 -1.13
N PRO A 255 -13.73 -9.89 -2.06
CA PRO A 255 -13.04 -8.62 -1.89
C PRO A 255 -14.02 -7.46 -1.76
N CYS A 256 -13.72 -6.54 -0.86
CA CYS A 256 -14.55 -5.38 -0.60
C CYS A 256 -13.73 -4.10 -0.48
N ARG A 257 -14.37 -2.94 -0.71
CA ARG A 257 -13.73 -1.64 -0.55
C ARG A 257 -14.38 -0.80 0.53
N GLN A 258 -13.59 0.11 1.09
CA GLN A 258 -14.06 1.15 2.02
C GLN A 258 -13.47 2.50 1.63
N GLY A 259 -14.24 3.57 1.83
CA GLY A 259 -13.87 4.91 1.39
C GLY A 259 -13.99 5.09 -0.11
N ASP A 260 -13.61 6.27 -0.57
CA ASP A 260 -13.68 6.66 -1.98
C ASP A 260 -12.69 7.79 -2.28
N LEU A 261 -12.41 8.00 -3.57
CA LEU A 261 -11.65 9.13 -4.07
C LEU A 261 -12.58 10.18 -4.66
N ALA A 262 -12.28 11.45 -4.44
CA ALA A 262 -13.07 12.55 -4.97
C ALA A 262 -12.86 12.79 -6.48
N PHE A 263 -12.10 11.92 -7.17
CA PHE A 263 -11.75 12.03 -8.59
C PHE A 263 -11.44 10.66 -9.19
N ASP A 264 -11.57 10.56 -10.51
CA ASP A 264 -11.26 9.32 -11.23
C ASP A 264 -9.75 9.04 -11.24
N VAL A 265 -9.36 7.79 -10.97
CA VAL A 265 -8.00 7.28 -11.06
C VAL A 265 -7.93 6.16 -12.10
N PHE A 266 -6.89 6.21 -12.94
CA PHE A 266 -6.59 5.22 -13.95
C PHE A 266 -5.16 4.69 -13.71
N ILE A 267 -5.04 3.51 -13.12
CA ILE A 267 -3.72 2.89 -12.84
C ILE A 267 -3.16 2.25 -14.11
N GLY A 268 -4.03 1.60 -14.88
CA GLY A 268 -3.67 0.92 -16.12
C GLY A 268 -3.56 1.85 -17.33
N GLY A 269 -2.85 1.40 -18.34
CA GLY A 269 -2.54 2.14 -19.55
C GLY A 269 -1.07 2.54 -19.62
N MET A 270 -0.60 2.96 -20.79
CA MET A 270 0.77 3.49 -20.91
C MET A 270 0.82 4.92 -20.37
N ARG A 271 1.88 5.22 -19.63
CA ARG A 271 2.20 6.60 -19.24
C ARG A 271 2.27 7.44 -20.52
N ALA A 272 1.54 8.54 -20.57
CA ALA A 272 1.69 9.50 -21.65
C ALA A 272 3.14 10.04 -21.60
N LEU A 273 3.93 9.77 -22.63
CA LEU A 273 5.21 10.44 -22.75
C LEU A 273 4.96 11.95 -22.88
N PRO A 274 5.74 12.81 -22.23
CA PRO A 274 5.63 14.24 -22.43
C PRO A 274 5.81 14.48 -23.94
N ILE A 275 4.87 15.19 -24.53
CA ILE A 275 4.98 15.65 -25.91
C ILE A 275 6.14 16.64 -25.92
N PRO A 276 7.15 16.46 -26.79
CA PRO A 276 8.33 17.32 -26.85
C PRO A 276 8.00 18.78 -27.19
#